data_9b98900b6897e2d1b8801cb365140941
#
_entry.id   9b98900b6897e2d1b8801cb365140941
#
_cell.length_a   1.000
_cell.length_b   1.000
_cell.length_c   1.000
_cell.angle_alpha   90.00
_cell.angle_beta   90.00
_cell.angle_gamma   90.00
#
_symmetry.space_group_name_H-M   'P 1'
#
loop_
_entity.id
_entity.type
_entity.pdbx_description
1 polymer ?
#
loop_
_entity_poly.entity_id
_entity_poly.type
_entity_poly.pdbx_seq_one_letter_code
_entity_poly.pdbx_strand_id
1 'polypeptide(L)'
;MAHSNWAEWIYLGVVTALLIYVGAEAWNVERIIDHAPADAEIIIVTAQQWFWSFEHEDGMKEVGELHLKKDHAYKFEVVSKDVTHNFNIPEFVVLLDAVPGRINTVWFSPNEAGEFDIQCREYCGLIHYNMRAKLIVEDV
;
A
#
# COMPACT_ATOMS: atom_id res chain seq x y z
N MET A 1 28.46 46.54 21.04
CA MET A 1 29.14 45.55 20.16
C MET A 1 28.09 45.10 19.16
N ALA A 2 28.24 45.41 17.88
CA ALA A 2 27.34 44.90 16.86
C ALA A 2 27.65 43.41 16.66
N HIS A 3 26.77 42.55 17.10
CA HIS A 3 26.87 41.13 16.78
C HIS A 3 26.67 40.98 15.28
N SER A 4 27.64 40.40 14.61
CA SER A 4 27.52 40.09 13.19
C SER A 4 26.64 38.84 13.05
N ASN A 5 25.43 38.97 12.56
CA ASN A 5 24.42 37.88 12.42
C ASN A 5 24.69 37.01 11.16
N TRP A 6 25.86 37.17 10.51
CA TRP A 6 26.12 36.44 9.26
C TRP A 6 26.10 34.91 9.44
N ALA A 7 26.57 34.41 10.58
CA ALA A 7 26.55 32.98 10.90
C ALA A 7 25.10 32.46 11.05
N GLU A 8 24.20 33.26 11.61
CA GLU A 8 22.78 32.94 11.73
C GLU A 8 22.12 32.88 10.36
N TRP A 9 22.43 33.83 9.47
CA TRP A 9 21.90 33.82 8.10
C TRP A 9 22.42 32.64 7.28
N ILE A 10 23.70 32.28 7.43
CA ILE A 10 24.24 31.07 6.79
C ILE A 10 23.55 29.82 7.32
N TYR A 11 23.44 29.69 8.63
CA TYR A 11 22.75 28.56 9.26
C TYR A 11 21.30 28.46 8.75
N LEU A 12 20.56 29.56 8.77
CA LEU A 12 19.19 29.61 8.26
C LEU A 12 19.12 29.23 6.78
N GLY A 13 20.03 29.75 5.97
CA GLY A 13 20.11 29.42 4.54
C GLY A 13 20.37 27.94 4.28
N VAL A 14 21.32 27.33 5.01
CA VAL A 14 21.65 25.91 4.88
C VAL A 14 20.46 25.03 5.31
N VAL A 15 19.85 25.33 6.47
CA VAL A 15 18.69 24.56 6.95
C VAL A 15 17.52 24.69 5.97
N THR A 16 17.24 25.88 5.47
CA THR A 16 16.15 26.09 4.50
C THR A 16 16.42 25.34 3.19
N ALA A 17 17.65 25.35 2.68
CA ALA A 17 18.02 24.62 1.48
C ALA A 17 17.86 23.10 1.66
N LEU A 18 18.27 22.56 2.81
CA LEU A 18 18.08 21.15 3.14
C LEU A 18 16.60 20.76 3.23
N LEU A 19 15.77 21.60 3.85
CA LEU A 19 14.33 21.35 3.95
C LEU A 19 13.65 21.37 2.57
N ILE A 20 14.03 22.31 1.71
CA ILE A 20 13.53 22.36 0.32
C ILE A 20 13.97 21.10 -0.44
N TYR A 21 15.22 20.70 -0.31
CA TYR A 21 15.73 19.49 -0.97
C TYR A 21 14.97 18.24 -0.51
N VAL A 22 14.86 18.01 0.81
CA VAL A 22 14.14 16.85 1.35
C VAL A 22 12.65 16.88 0.96
N GLY A 23 12.02 18.06 0.97
CA GLY A 23 10.64 18.22 0.53
C GLY A 23 10.44 17.90 -0.95
N ALA A 24 11.37 18.30 -1.80
CA ALA A 24 11.31 17.99 -3.23
C ALA A 24 11.49 16.48 -3.50
N GLU A 25 12.43 15.83 -2.81
CA GLU A 25 12.63 14.38 -2.92
C GLU A 25 11.41 13.61 -2.38
N ALA A 26 10.85 14.02 -1.24
CA ALA A 26 9.63 13.42 -0.68
C ALA A 26 8.46 13.52 -1.67
N TRP A 27 8.25 14.67 -2.31
CA TRP A 27 7.25 14.88 -3.33
C TRP A 27 7.43 13.96 -4.55
N ASN A 28 8.67 13.77 -5.00
CA ASN A 28 8.97 12.85 -6.11
C ASN A 28 8.62 11.39 -5.76
N VAL A 29 8.98 10.94 -4.55
CA VAL A 29 8.69 9.59 -4.07
C VAL A 29 7.18 9.38 -3.90
N GLU A 30 6.47 10.35 -3.31
CA GLU A 30 5.02 10.30 -3.14
C GLU A 30 4.31 10.12 -4.48
N ARG A 31 4.71 10.86 -5.51
CA ARG A 31 4.15 10.72 -6.86
C ARG A 31 4.35 9.33 -7.47
N ILE A 32 5.45 8.66 -7.18
CA ILE A 32 5.70 7.28 -7.65
C ILE A 32 4.79 6.31 -6.91
N ILE A 33 4.62 6.48 -5.59
CA ILE A 33 3.78 5.61 -4.76
C ILE A 33 2.31 5.76 -5.11
N ASP A 34 1.84 6.98 -5.38
CA ASP A 34 0.42 7.26 -5.64
C ASP A 34 -0.04 6.91 -7.06
N HIS A 35 0.88 6.75 -8.00
CA HIS A 35 0.54 6.52 -9.40
C HIS A 35 0.99 5.14 -9.85
N ALA A 36 0.04 4.22 -9.95
CA ALA A 36 0.29 2.92 -10.56
C ALA A 36 0.73 3.07 -12.02
N PRO A 37 1.59 2.19 -12.55
CA PRO A 37 1.87 2.07 -13.97
C PRO A 37 0.58 1.94 -14.78
N ALA A 38 0.59 2.46 -16.01
CA ALA A 38 -0.61 2.46 -16.87
C ALA A 38 -1.07 1.05 -17.31
N ASP A 39 -0.18 0.08 -17.23
CA ASP A 39 -0.38 -1.33 -17.55
C ASP A 39 -0.62 -2.19 -16.30
N ALA A 40 -0.78 -1.58 -15.13
CA ALA A 40 -1.08 -2.31 -13.92
C ALA A 40 -2.49 -2.93 -13.98
N GLU A 41 -2.56 -4.25 -13.73
CA GLU A 41 -3.82 -4.97 -13.63
C GLU A 41 -4.59 -4.53 -12.38
N ILE A 42 -5.89 -4.30 -12.52
CA ILE A 42 -6.74 -3.89 -11.40
C ILE A 42 -7.27 -5.12 -10.67
N ILE A 43 -7.08 -5.15 -9.34
CA ILE A 43 -7.66 -6.17 -8.47
C ILE A 43 -8.54 -5.50 -7.43
N ILE A 44 -9.82 -5.88 -7.40
CA ILE A 44 -10.75 -5.42 -6.37
C ILE A 44 -10.62 -6.33 -5.15
N VAL A 45 -10.16 -5.75 -4.03
CA VAL A 45 -10.04 -6.44 -2.75
C VAL A 45 -11.23 -6.09 -1.88
N THR A 46 -12.04 -7.08 -1.56
CA THR A 46 -13.19 -6.90 -0.67
C THR A 46 -12.94 -7.55 0.68
N ALA A 47 -12.97 -6.73 1.72
CA ALA A 47 -12.93 -7.18 3.12
C ALA A 47 -14.36 -7.41 3.64
N GLN A 48 -14.54 -8.51 4.34
CA GLN A 48 -15.78 -8.83 5.06
C GLN A 48 -15.39 -9.67 6.29
N GLN A 49 -16.14 -9.58 7.39
CA GLN A 49 -15.92 -10.37 8.61
C GLN A 49 -16.09 -11.86 8.30
N TRP A 50 -15.08 -12.65 8.30
CA TRP A 50 -13.66 -12.48 8.58
C TRP A 50 -12.84 -13.15 7.49
N PHE A 51 -13.04 -12.72 6.25
CA PHE A 51 -12.35 -13.25 5.07
C PHE A 51 -12.06 -12.15 4.05
N TRP A 52 -11.17 -12.46 3.13
CA TRP A 52 -10.80 -11.64 1.98
C TRP A 52 -11.34 -12.28 0.70
N SER A 53 -11.87 -11.49 -0.21
CA SER A 53 -12.18 -11.89 -1.58
C SER A 53 -11.53 -10.93 -2.57
N PHE A 54 -11.10 -11.49 -3.68
CA PHE A 54 -10.37 -10.81 -4.73
C PHE A 54 -11.11 -10.99 -6.04
N GLU A 55 -11.18 -9.94 -6.85
CA GLU A 55 -11.78 -9.98 -8.18
C GLU A 55 -10.79 -9.35 -9.16
N HIS A 56 -10.31 -10.16 -10.10
CA HIS A 56 -9.41 -9.76 -11.18
C HIS A 56 -10.15 -9.00 -12.28
N GLU A 57 -9.42 -8.27 -13.11
CA GLU A 57 -9.99 -7.47 -14.20
C GLU A 57 -10.75 -8.33 -15.23
N ASP A 58 -10.34 -9.58 -15.43
CA ASP A 58 -11.03 -10.55 -16.30
C ASP A 58 -12.33 -11.12 -15.69
N GLY A 59 -12.66 -10.75 -14.45
CA GLY A 59 -13.82 -11.21 -13.71
C GLY A 59 -13.61 -12.51 -12.92
N MET A 60 -12.40 -13.07 -12.90
CA MET A 60 -12.05 -14.20 -12.02
C MET A 60 -12.15 -13.78 -10.57
N LYS A 61 -12.75 -14.64 -9.74
CA LYS A 61 -12.92 -14.39 -8.29
C LYS A 61 -12.22 -15.45 -7.48
N GLU A 62 -11.51 -14.98 -6.47
CA GLU A 62 -10.79 -15.81 -5.49
C GLU A 62 -11.23 -15.46 -4.08
N VAL A 63 -11.21 -16.43 -3.18
CA VAL A 63 -11.56 -16.24 -1.76
C VAL A 63 -10.52 -16.94 -0.87
N GLY A 64 -9.90 -16.17 0.01
CA GLY A 64 -8.89 -16.67 0.92
C GLY A 64 -7.51 -16.93 0.30
N GLU A 65 -7.41 -16.88 -1.00
CA GLU A 65 -6.17 -16.99 -1.78
C GLU A 65 -6.18 -15.95 -2.89
N LEU A 66 -5.01 -15.44 -3.27
CA LEU A 66 -4.79 -14.49 -4.36
C LEU A 66 -3.57 -14.94 -5.16
N HIS A 67 -3.76 -15.14 -6.46
CA HIS A 67 -2.67 -15.54 -7.37
C HIS A 67 -2.19 -14.35 -8.19
N LEU A 68 -0.91 -14.07 -8.13
CA LEU A 68 -0.24 -13.00 -8.88
C LEU A 68 0.96 -13.53 -9.64
N LYS A 69 1.36 -12.80 -10.69
CA LYS A 69 2.60 -13.06 -11.43
C LYS A 69 3.72 -12.18 -10.91
N LYS A 70 4.90 -12.77 -10.79
CA LYS A 70 6.11 -12.02 -10.44
C LYS A 70 6.43 -10.94 -11.49
N ASP A 71 6.99 -9.83 -11.03
CA ASP A 71 7.43 -8.70 -11.85
C ASP A 71 6.30 -8.05 -12.69
N HIS A 72 5.03 -8.33 -12.36
CA HIS A 72 3.86 -7.68 -12.95
C HIS A 72 3.28 -6.65 -11.98
N ALA A 73 2.85 -5.49 -12.49
CA ALA A 73 2.28 -4.44 -11.65
C ALA A 73 0.78 -4.66 -11.41
N TYR A 74 0.35 -4.55 -10.16
CA TYR A 74 -1.04 -4.67 -9.75
C TYR A 74 -1.48 -3.44 -8.97
N LYS A 75 -2.66 -2.93 -9.30
CA LYS A 75 -3.34 -1.87 -8.57
C LYS A 75 -4.51 -2.47 -7.78
N PHE A 76 -4.45 -2.37 -6.48
CA PHE A 76 -5.48 -2.86 -5.59
C PHE A 76 -6.49 -1.76 -5.27
N GLU A 77 -7.77 -2.04 -5.47
CA GLU A 77 -8.88 -1.21 -5.06
C GLU A 77 -9.55 -1.89 -3.85
N VAL A 78 -9.26 -1.38 -2.67
CA VAL A 78 -9.59 -2.02 -1.39
C VAL A 78 -10.85 -1.40 -0.82
N VAL A 79 -11.86 -2.25 -0.57
CA VAL A 79 -13.17 -1.87 -0.03
C VAL A 79 -13.56 -2.77 1.13
N SER A 80 -14.46 -2.30 1.99
CA SER A 80 -15.11 -3.12 3.01
C SER A 80 -16.62 -3.15 2.82
N LYS A 81 -17.24 -4.31 3.10
CA LYS A 81 -18.69 -4.50 3.09
C LYS A 81 -19.37 -4.29 4.45
N ASP A 82 -18.60 -4.26 5.54
CA ASP A 82 -19.15 -4.23 6.89
C ASP A 82 -18.45 -3.22 7.81
N VAL A 83 -17.33 -3.59 8.43
CA VAL A 83 -16.56 -2.75 9.34
C VAL A 83 -15.21 -2.39 8.73
N THR A 84 -14.46 -1.52 9.38
CA THR A 84 -13.09 -1.21 8.95
C THR A 84 -12.18 -2.42 9.17
N HIS A 85 -11.41 -2.75 8.14
CA HIS A 85 -10.32 -3.72 8.15
C HIS A 85 -9.05 -3.05 7.67
N ASN A 86 -7.92 -3.73 7.73
CA ASN A 86 -6.69 -3.26 7.12
C ASN A 86 -6.06 -4.38 6.30
N PHE A 87 -5.90 -4.13 5.00
CA PHE A 87 -5.26 -5.03 4.05
C PHE A 87 -3.75 -4.88 4.18
N ASN A 88 -3.09 -5.93 4.63
CA ASN A 88 -1.65 -5.92 4.87
C ASN A 88 -0.98 -7.15 4.25
N ILE A 89 0.06 -6.88 3.46
CA ILE A 89 1.00 -7.88 2.96
C ILE A 89 2.39 -7.49 3.46
N PRO A 90 2.84 -8.04 4.60
CA PRO A 90 4.06 -7.58 5.30
C PRO A 90 5.31 -7.64 4.43
N GLU A 91 5.47 -8.69 3.65
CA GLU A 91 6.65 -8.95 2.81
C GLU A 91 6.84 -7.89 1.72
N PHE A 92 5.75 -7.35 1.20
CA PHE A 92 5.78 -6.29 0.18
C PHE A 92 5.50 -4.89 0.73
N VAL A 93 5.46 -4.74 2.07
CA VAL A 93 5.23 -3.47 2.77
C VAL A 93 3.91 -2.79 2.34
N VAL A 94 2.92 -3.60 1.96
CA VAL A 94 1.58 -3.11 1.61
C VAL A 94 0.76 -3.01 2.89
N LEU A 95 0.21 -1.82 3.15
CA LEU A 95 -0.65 -1.55 4.29
C LEU A 95 -1.71 -0.51 3.89
N LEU A 96 -2.98 -0.91 3.89
CA LEU A 96 -4.07 -0.05 3.44
C LEU A 96 -5.38 -0.36 4.15
N ASP A 97 -6.08 0.67 4.62
CA ASP A 97 -7.38 0.50 5.26
C ASP A 97 -8.48 0.15 4.25
N ALA A 98 -9.26 -0.87 4.57
CA ALA A 98 -10.52 -1.21 3.92
C ALA A 98 -11.66 -0.56 4.72
N VAL A 99 -12.20 0.55 4.21
CA VAL A 99 -13.21 1.36 4.90
C VAL A 99 -14.56 1.21 4.21
N PRO A 100 -15.67 0.98 4.94
CA PRO A 100 -16.99 0.93 4.35
C PRO A 100 -17.35 2.22 3.60
N GLY A 101 -17.83 2.09 2.37
CA GLY A 101 -18.25 3.21 1.53
C GLY A 101 -17.12 4.04 0.91
N ARG A 102 -15.86 3.60 1.05
CA ARG A 102 -14.69 4.25 0.45
C ARG A 102 -13.83 3.22 -0.29
N ILE A 103 -13.33 3.61 -1.46
CA ILE A 103 -12.31 2.85 -2.19
C ILE A 103 -10.96 3.49 -1.88
N ASN A 104 -10.06 2.74 -1.26
CA ASN A 104 -8.66 3.09 -1.10
C ASN A 104 -7.83 2.32 -2.12
N THR A 105 -6.75 2.91 -2.61
CA THR A 105 -5.92 2.31 -3.66
C THR A 105 -4.46 2.23 -3.23
N VAL A 106 -3.81 1.14 -3.59
CA VAL A 106 -2.37 0.94 -3.50
C VAL A 106 -1.93 0.11 -4.69
N TRP A 107 -0.69 0.28 -5.12
CA TRP A 107 -0.12 -0.58 -6.14
C TRP A 107 1.22 -1.15 -5.70
N PHE A 108 1.55 -2.33 -6.18
CA PHE A 108 2.88 -2.91 -6.05
C PHE A 108 3.13 -3.94 -7.16
N SER A 109 4.39 -4.30 -7.35
CA SER A 109 4.82 -5.37 -8.24
C SER A 109 5.60 -6.37 -7.40
N PRO A 110 5.12 -7.62 -7.24
CA PRO A 110 5.85 -8.63 -6.47
C PRO A 110 7.14 -9.00 -7.19
N ASN A 111 8.26 -8.86 -6.51
CA ASN A 111 9.61 -9.12 -7.05
C ASN A 111 10.17 -10.49 -6.65
N GLU A 112 9.43 -11.27 -5.89
CA GLU A 112 9.78 -12.59 -5.41
C GLU A 112 8.62 -13.55 -5.58
N ALA A 113 8.89 -14.76 -6.12
CA ALA A 113 7.91 -15.82 -6.22
C ALA A 113 7.85 -16.63 -4.92
N GLY A 114 6.66 -17.08 -4.55
CA GLY A 114 6.45 -17.85 -3.31
C GLY A 114 5.05 -17.67 -2.74
N GLU A 115 4.88 -18.17 -1.52
CA GLU A 115 3.66 -18.01 -0.75
C GLU A 115 3.88 -17.02 0.38
N PHE A 116 2.99 -16.03 0.49
CA PHE A 116 3.05 -14.96 1.47
C PHE A 116 1.72 -14.82 2.21
N ASP A 117 1.73 -14.18 3.37
CA ASP A 117 0.52 -13.97 4.15
C ASP A 117 -0.13 -12.63 3.83
N ILE A 118 -1.46 -12.65 3.67
CA ILE A 118 -2.33 -11.47 3.72
C ILE A 118 -3.01 -11.46 5.08
N GLN A 119 -2.96 -10.34 5.80
CA GLN A 119 -3.44 -10.21 7.17
C GLN A 119 -4.35 -9.01 7.34
N CYS A 120 -5.34 -9.11 8.23
CA CYS A 120 -6.06 -7.95 8.74
C CYS A 120 -5.28 -7.35 9.93
N ARG A 121 -4.97 -6.05 9.87
CA ARG A 121 -4.20 -5.34 10.91
C ARG A 121 -5.02 -4.32 11.70
N GLU A 122 -6.32 -4.16 11.38
CA GLU A 122 -7.25 -3.34 12.14
C GLU A 122 -8.31 -4.21 12.81
N TYR A 123 -8.59 -3.97 14.11
CA TYR A 123 -9.56 -4.77 14.85
C TYR A 123 -10.94 -4.72 14.19
N CYS A 124 -11.39 -5.85 13.70
CA CYS A 124 -12.64 -6.00 12.94
C CYS A 124 -13.66 -6.95 13.58
N GLY A 125 -13.47 -7.31 14.85
CA GLY A 125 -14.40 -8.15 15.59
C GLY A 125 -13.79 -9.44 16.16
N LEU A 126 -14.65 -10.39 16.52
CA LEU A 126 -14.30 -11.56 17.35
C LEU A 126 -13.22 -12.46 16.73
N ILE A 127 -13.28 -12.69 15.40
CA ILE A 127 -12.33 -13.58 14.68
C ILE A 127 -11.27 -12.77 13.92
N HIS A 128 -11.06 -11.50 14.29
CA HIS A 128 -10.03 -10.63 13.71
C HIS A 128 -8.64 -11.32 13.63
N TYR A 129 -8.24 -12.03 14.68
CA TYR A 129 -6.94 -12.71 14.74
C TYR A 129 -6.73 -13.78 13.66
N ASN A 130 -7.82 -14.32 13.12
CA ASN A 130 -7.80 -15.37 12.09
C ASN A 130 -8.23 -14.88 10.69
N MET A 131 -8.46 -13.58 10.51
CA MET A 131 -8.77 -13.00 9.21
C MET A 131 -7.50 -12.90 8.36
N ARG A 132 -7.24 -13.98 7.63
CA ARG A 132 -6.04 -14.17 6.79
C ARG A 132 -6.41 -14.66 5.40
N ALA A 133 -5.52 -14.44 4.45
CA ALA A 133 -5.52 -15.04 3.13
C ALA A 133 -4.07 -15.37 2.73
N LYS A 134 -3.91 -16.13 1.66
CA LYS A 134 -2.61 -16.44 1.06
C LYS A 134 -2.43 -15.62 -0.21
N LEU A 135 -1.24 -15.07 -0.39
CA LEU A 135 -0.77 -14.54 -1.65
C LEU A 135 0.19 -15.56 -2.26
N ILE A 136 -0.13 -16.01 -3.46
CA ILE A 136 0.70 -16.95 -4.23
C ILE A 136 1.27 -16.17 -5.42
N VAL A 137 2.58 -15.99 -5.44
CA VAL A 137 3.29 -15.32 -6.54
C VAL A 137 3.97 -16.36 -7.40
N GLU A 138 3.56 -16.45 -8.65
CA GLU A 138 4.08 -17.39 -9.64
C GLU A 138 5.21 -16.77 -10.45
N ASP A 139 6.26 -17.56 -10.71
CA ASP A 139 7.36 -17.20 -11.61
C ASP A 139 7.02 -17.77 -13.01
N VAL A 140 6.42 -16.93 -13.86
CA VAL A 140 5.87 -17.34 -15.18
C VAL A 140 6.72 -16.80 -16.31
#